data_43226352b8341a7eed781a3e260ba6ee
#
_entry.id   43226352b8341a7eed781a3e260ba6ee
#
_cell.length_a   1.000
_cell.length_b   1.000
_cell.length_c   1.000
_cell.angle_alpha   90.00
_cell.angle_beta   90.00
_cell.angle_gamma   90.00
#
_symmetry.space_group_name_H-M   'P 1'
#
loop_
_entity.id
_entity.type
_entity.pdbx_description
1 polymer ?
#
loop_
_entity_poly.entity_id
_entity_poly.type
_entity_poly.pdbx_seq_one_letter_code
_entity_poly.pdbx_strand_id
1 'polypeptide(L)'
;MICHRAVAATRTGQESQEMVHAWVFTGPPGSGRSSAAVAFAQALICPKDGCGECNQCRSAASGGHPDVEIIRTEGLSIKIGEVRELLTRVAWAPSMGGWRVVVMEDADRLTESAANALLKAIEEPGNRTVWLLCAPTLHDVLPTIRSRCRHLQLVTPSNAAVAQVLQKRDGISPQMADFAARVSQGHIGRARYLANNESVRNTRTTIMALPLSLKGISSAFAAAQTLVDLATEQANAAADERNEKEIDDLSLAYGKGATGRGMASGGSKAIKELEKEQKTRSTRMVLSLIHI
;
A
#
# COMPACT_ATOMS: atom_id res chain seq x y z
N MET A 1 3.70 -17.99 -11.78
CA MET A 1 3.14 -19.24 -12.34
C MET A 1 1.82 -19.64 -11.70
N ILE A 2 1.68 -19.74 -10.36
CA ILE A 2 0.44 -20.18 -9.67
C ILE A 2 -0.75 -19.26 -9.99
N CYS A 3 -0.60 -17.94 -9.84
CA CYS A 3 -1.66 -16.98 -10.15
C CYS A 3 -2.05 -16.99 -11.63
N HIS A 4 -1.10 -17.19 -12.54
CA HIS A 4 -1.36 -17.30 -13.99
C HIS A 4 -2.21 -18.56 -14.32
N ARG A 5 -1.95 -19.68 -13.67
CA ARG A 5 -2.76 -20.90 -13.84
C ARG A 5 -4.17 -20.72 -13.31
N ALA A 6 -4.32 -20.09 -12.14
CA ALA A 6 -5.62 -19.79 -11.56
C ALA A 6 -6.46 -18.90 -12.48
N VAL A 7 -5.87 -17.83 -13.03
CA VAL A 7 -6.56 -16.93 -13.97
C VAL A 7 -6.89 -17.62 -15.29
N ALA A 8 -5.97 -18.40 -15.85
CA ALA A 8 -6.22 -19.17 -17.09
C ALA A 8 -7.36 -20.18 -16.92
N ALA A 9 -7.43 -20.83 -15.77
CA ALA A 9 -8.50 -21.79 -15.46
C ALA A 9 -9.89 -21.16 -15.41
N THR A 10 -10.00 -19.90 -14.93
CA THR A 10 -11.30 -19.20 -14.91
C THR A 10 -11.86 -18.87 -16.29
N ARG A 11 -11.01 -18.81 -17.32
CA ARG A 11 -11.40 -18.47 -18.70
C ARG A 11 -11.78 -19.68 -19.54
N THR A 12 -11.22 -20.85 -19.24
CA THR A 12 -11.50 -22.07 -19.99
C THR A 12 -12.83 -22.72 -19.60
N GLY A 13 -13.59 -22.12 -18.65
CA GLY A 13 -14.85 -22.70 -18.17
C GLY A 13 -14.68 -24.00 -17.41
N GLN A 14 -13.47 -24.48 -17.25
CA GLN A 14 -13.17 -25.56 -16.34
C GLN A 14 -13.31 -24.96 -14.93
N GLU A 15 -14.30 -25.39 -14.17
CA GLU A 15 -14.36 -25.25 -12.73
C GLU A 15 -13.15 -25.97 -12.16
N SER A 16 -12.01 -25.32 -12.23
CA SER A 16 -10.76 -25.92 -11.82
C SER A 16 -10.61 -25.76 -10.33
N GLN A 17 -10.24 -26.83 -9.68
CA GLN A 17 -9.74 -26.86 -8.29
C GLN A 17 -8.59 -25.87 -8.03
N GLU A 18 -8.15 -25.13 -9.05
CA GLU A 18 -7.04 -24.18 -8.97
C GLU A 18 -7.46 -22.76 -8.56
N MET A 19 -8.71 -22.35 -8.85
CA MET A 19 -9.20 -21.04 -8.42
C MET A 19 -9.85 -21.11 -7.05
N VAL A 20 -9.12 -20.75 -6.03
CA VAL A 20 -9.59 -20.66 -4.64
C VAL A 20 -10.10 -19.26 -4.36
N HIS A 21 -11.16 -19.15 -3.59
CA HIS A 21 -11.80 -17.86 -3.27
C HIS A 21 -11.01 -16.97 -2.32
N ALA A 22 -10.04 -17.52 -1.59
CA ALA A 22 -9.24 -16.76 -0.65
C ALA A 22 -7.75 -17.12 -0.72
N TRP A 23 -6.92 -16.09 -0.72
CA TRP A 23 -5.46 -16.19 -0.81
C TRP A 23 -4.80 -15.39 0.28
N VAL A 24 -3.71 -15.90 0.83
CA VAL A 24 -2.81 -15.15 1.72
C VAL A 24 -1.47 -14.99 1.04
N PHE A 25 -1.11 -13.74 0.75
CA PHE A 25 0.19 -13.34 0.24
C PHE A 25 1.09 -12.94 1.40
N THR A 26 2.15 -13.70 1.65
CA THR A 26 3.10 -13.37 2.71
C THR A 26 4.46 -13.00 2.14
N GLY A 27 5.21 -12.24 2.90
CA GLY A 27 6.56 -11.84 2.58
C GLY A 27 7.01 -10.64 3.40
N PRO A 28 8.32 -10.44 3.56
CA PRO A 28 8.84 -9.32 4.33
C PRO A 28 8.45 -7.97 3.70
N PRO A 29 8.51 -6.87 4.45
CA PRO A 29 8.30 -5.54 3.90
C PRO A 29 9.15 -5.31 2.64
N GLY A 30 8.51 -4.81 1.57
CA GLY A 30 9.18 -4.61 0.28
C GLY A 30 9.22 -5.82 -0.66
N SER A 31 8.76 -7.00 -0.25
CA SER A 31 8.66 -8.18 -1.13
C SER A 31 7.65 -8.02 -2.28
N GLY A 32 6.85 -6.96 -2.26
CA GLY A 32 5.86 -6.68 -3.30
C GLY A 32 4.54 -7.44 -3.14
N ARG A 33 4.20 -7.92 -1.93
CA ARG A 33 2.96 -8.69 -1.68
C ARG A 33 1.70 -7.92 -2.09
N SER A 34 1.54 -6.65 -1.69
CA SER A 34 0.40 -5.82 -2.10
C SER A 34 0.39 -5.61 -3.63
N SER A 35 1.54 -5.34 -4.22
CA SER A 35 1.65 -5.21 -5.69
C SER A 35 1.29 -6.51 -6.41
N ALA A 36 1.68 -7.67 -5.87
CA ALA A 36 1.33 -8.97 -6.42
C ALA A 36 -0.18 -9.26 -6.30
N ALA A 37 -0.79 -8.90 -5.17
CA ALA A 37 -2.24 -9.03 -4.97
C ALA A 37 -3.01 -8.13 -5.94
N VAL A 38 -2.60 -6.85 -6.10
CA VAL A 38 -3.21 -5.93 -7.08
C VAL A 38 -3.01 -6.43 -8.51
N ALA A 39 -1.83 -6.93 -8.87
CA ALA A 39 -1.60 -7.53 -10.18
C ALA A 39 -2.47 -8.76 -10.43
N PHE A 40 -2.73 -9.57 -9.40
CA PHE A 40 -3.66 -10.68 -9.49
C PHE A 40 -5.11 -10.19 -9.67
N ALA A 41 -5.53 -9.15 -8.95
CA ALA A 41 -6.82 -8.51 -9.17
C ALA A 41 -6.95 -8.00 -10.61
N GLN A 42 -5.94 -7.30 -11.12
CA GLN A 42 -5.91 -6.83 -12.51
C GLN A 42 -6.05 -7.99 -13.53
N ALA A 43 -5.39 -9.12 -13.27
CA ALA A 43 -5.48 -10.28 -14.15
C ALA A 43 -6.89 -10.90 -14.17
N LEU A 44 -7.63 -10.85 -13.06
CA LEU A 44 -9.00 -11.36 -12.97
C LEU A 44 -10.03 -10.46 -13.70
N ILE A 45 -9.86 -9.13 -13.63
CA ILE A 45 -10.82 -8.19 -14.22
C ILE A 45 -10.49 -7.80 -15.67
N CYS A 46 -9.22 -7.90 -16.07
CA CYS A 46 -8.75 -7.45 -17.38
C CYS A 46 -9.02 -8.50 -18.46
N PRO A 47 -9.65 -8.15 -19.60
CA PRO A 47 -9.82 -9.07 -20.72
C PRO A 47 -8.50 -9.60 -21.33
N LYS A 48 -7.38 -8.88 -21.07
CA LYS A 48 -6.04 -9.18 -21.60
C LYS A 48 -5.08 -9.66 -20.48
N ASP A 49 -5.55 -10.43 -19.50
CA ASP A 49 -4.75 -11.05 -18.43
C ASP A 49 -3.92 -10.07 -17.59
N GLY A 50 -4.45 -8.87 -17.31
CA GLY A 50 -3.73 -7.91 -16.51
C GLY A 50 -2.67 -7.15 -17.30
N CYS A 51 -3.03 -6.60 -18.46
CA CYS A 51 -2.11 -5.89 -19.35
C CYS A 51 -1.43 -4.65 -18.71
N GLY A 52 -1.97 -4.11 -17.59
CA GLY A 52 -1.43 -2.94 -16.91
C GLY A 52 -1.79 -1.59 -17.55
N GLU A 53 -2.24 -1.58 -18.81
CA GLU A 53 -2.41 -0.35 -19.61
C GLU A 53 -3.88 0.05 -19.83
N CYS A 54 -4.81 -0.89 -19.82
CA CYS A 54 -6.23 -0.60 -20.05
C CYS A 54 -6.85 0.14 -18.86
N ASN A 55 -8.01 0.76 -19.08
CA ASN A 55 -8.72 1.51 -18.05
C ASN A 55 -9.03 0.67 -16.81
N GLN A 56 -9.41 -0.60 -16.98
CA GLN A 56 -9.67 -1.51 -15.86
C GLN A 56 -8.40 -1.75 -15.03
N CYS A 57 -7.26 -2.02 -15.67
CA CYS A 57 -6.00 -2.21 -14.95
C CYS A 57 -5.55 -0.94 -14.24
N ARG A 58 -5.68 0.22 -14.88
CA ARG A 58 -5.30 1.51 -14.26
C ARG A 58 -6.19 1.86 -13.08
N SER A 59 -7.51 1.74 -13.23
CA SER A 59 -8.46 2.00 -12.15
C SER A 59 -8.32 1.01 -10.99
N ALA A 60 -8.04 -0.27 -11.25
CA ALA A 60 -7.73 -1.22 -10.19
C ALA A 60 -6.44 -0.87 -9.44
N ALA A 61 -5.39 -0.44 -10.14
CA ALA A 61 -4.14 -0.04 -9.51
C ALA A 61 -4.27 1.21 -8.63
N SER A 62 -5.13 2.16 -9.03
CA SER A 62 -5.43 3.38 -8.26
C SER A 62 -6.46 3.18 -7.14
N GLY A 63 -7.13 2.01 -7.08
CA GLY A 63 -8.21 1.75 -6.12
C GLY A 63 -9.59 2.29 -6.53
N GLY A 64 -9.71 2.81 -7.77
CA GLY A 64 -10.97 3.40 -8.28
C GLY A 64 -11.84 2.44 -9.09
N HIS A 65 -11.52 1.14 -9.16
CA HIS A 65 -12.31 0.18 -9.91
C HIS A 65 -13.54 -0.29 -9.10
N PRO A 66 -14.76 -0.27 -9.65
CA PRO A 66 -15.98 -0.58 -8.91
C PRO A 66 -16.01 -2.02 -8.35
N ASP A 67 -15.32 -2.96 -9.00
CA ASP A 67 -15.29 -4.36 -8.60
C ASP A 67 -13.97 -4.78 -7.92
N VAL A 68 -13.07 -3.82 -7.62
CA VAL A 68 -11.83 -4.08 -6.87
C VAL A 68 -11.78 -3.15 -5.67
N GLU A 69 -11.92 -3.73 -4.49
CA GLU A 69 -11.85 -3.01 -3.23
C GLU A 69 -10.45 -3.19 -2.62
N ILE A 70 -9.73 -2.10 -2.39
CA ILE A 70 -8.40 -2.15 -1.75
C ILE A 70 -8.52 -1.54 -0.37
N ILE A 71 -8.29 -2.36 0.66
CA ILE A 71 -8.30 -1.95 2.05
C ILE A 71 -6.88 -1.71 2.51
N ARG A 72 -6.62 -0.47 2.91
CA ARG A 72 -5.39 -0.01 3.55
C ARG A 72 -5.75 0.62 4.87
N THR A 73 -5.01 0.34 5.91
CA THR A 73 -5.22 1.02 7.18
C THR A 73 -4.05 1.94 7.50
N GLU A 74 -4.38 3.18 7.85
CA GLU A 74 -3.40 4.11 8.43
C GLU A 74 -3.28 3.93 9.94
N GLY A 75 -4.26 3.25 10.54
CA GLY A 75 -4.32 2.93 11.96
C GLY A 75 -3.44 1.75 12.36
N LEU A 76 -3.36 1.51 13.65
CA LEU A 76 -2.65 0.36 14.23
C LEU A 76 -3.43 -0.95 14.09
N SER A 77 -4.76 -0.88 13.86
CA SER A 77 -5.64 -2.05 13.77
C SER A 77 -6.84 -1.77 12.88
N ILE A 78 -7.33 -2.83 12.22
CA ILE A 78 -8.60 -2.84 11.47
C ILE A 78 -9.68 -3.36 12.41
N LYS A 79 -10.69 -2.52 12.69
CA LYS A 79 -11.75 -2.83 13.64
C LYS A 79 -12.93 -3.53 12.97
N ILE A 80 -13.76 -4.21 13.78
CA ILE A 80 -14.94 -4.94 13.31
C ILE A 80 -15.94 -4.05 12.53
N GLY A 81 -16.07 -2.76 12.87
CA GLY A 81 -16.92 -1.80 12.17
C GLY A 81 -16.52 -1.64 10.70
N GLU A 82 -15.22 -1.43 10.46
CA GLU A 82 -14.65 -1.29 9.11
C GLU A 82 -14.88 -2.56 8.26
N VAL A 83 -14.70 -3.74 8.89
CA VAL A 83 -14.95 -5.02 8.21
C VAL A 83 -16.43 -5.21 7.88
N ARG A 84 -17.35 -4.83 8.77
CA ARG A 84 -18.80 -4.92 8.50
C ARG A 84 -19.23 -4.02 7.36
N GLU A 85 -18.73 -2.79 7.30
CA GLU A 85 -18.98 -1.88 6.19
C GLU A 85 -18.42 -2.44 4.88
N LEU A 86 -17.22 -2.98 4.90
CA LEU A 86 -16.62 -3.67 3.75
C LEU A 86 -17.51 -4.83 3.28
N LEU A 87 -17.94 -5.70 4.19
CA LEU A 87 -18.80 -6.84 3.88
C LEU A 87 -20.12 -6.41 3.23
N THR A 88 -20.70 -5.30 3.68
CA THR A 88 -21.91 -4.72 3.08
C THR A 88 -21.65 -4.28 1.63
N ARG A 89 -20.52 -3.62 1.35
CA ARG A 89 -20.17 -3.20 -0.01
C ARG A 89 -19.88 -4.38 -0.94
N VAL A 90 -19.23 -5.43 -0.41
CA VAL A 90 -18.81 -6.61 -1.18
C VAL A 90 -19.95 -7.61 -1.42
N ALA A 91 -21.04 -7.52 -0.65
CA ALA A 91 -22.21 -8.42 -0.78
C ALA A 91 -22.91 -8.35 -2.15
N TRP A 92 -22.74 -7.25 -2.88
CA TRP A 92 -23.35 -7.06 -4.21
C TRP A 92 -22.57 -7.82 -5.28
N ALA A 93 -23.27 -8.30 -6.29
CA ALA A 93 -22.67 -8.93 -7.46
C ALA A 93 -21.71 -7.93 -8.18
N PRO A 94 -20.68 -8.44 -8.89
CA PRO A 94 -19.80 -7.60 -9.67
C PRO A 94 -20.56 -6.74 -10.67
N SER A 95 -20.26 -5.44 -10.72
CA SER A 95 -20.98 -4.46 -11.57
C SER A 95 -20.74 -4.69 -13.06
N MET A 96 -19.56 -5.18 -13.43
CA MET A 96 -19.15 -5.41 -14.81
C MET A 96 -19.24 -6.89 -15.23
N GLY A 97 -19.93 -7.74 -14.46
CA GLY A 97 -20.15 -9.15 -14.77
C GLY A 97 -18.92 -10.06 -14.69
N GLY A 98 -17.80 -9.54 -14.21
CA GLY A 98 -16.54 -10.25 -14.02
C GLY A 98 -16.36 -10.79 -12.61
N TRP A 99 -15.21 -10.55 -12.03
CA TRP A 99 -14.84 -10.91 -10.67
C TRP A 99 -14.92 -9.71 -9.73
N ARG A 100 -15.42 -9.92 -8.53
CA ARG A 100 -15.24 -9.00 -7.41
C ARG A 100 -13.99 -9.41 -6.64
N VAL A 101 -13.07 -8.48 -6.45
CA VAL A 101 -11.79 -8.75 -5.79
C VAL A 101 -11.62 -7.81 -4.60
N VAL A 102 -11.33 -8.39 -3.45
CA VAL A 102 -11.01 -7.64 -2.24
C VAL A 102 -9.55 -7.85 -1.90
N VAL A 103 -8.77 -6.79 -1.92
CA VAL A 103 -7.37 -6.77 -1.54
C VAL A 103 -7.24 -6.12 -0.17
N MET A 104 -6.79 -6.87 0.83
CA MET A 104 -6.52 -6.36 2.17
C MET A 104 -5.01 -6.34 2.38
N GLU A 105 -4.40 -5.15 2.39
CA GLU A 105 -2.94 -5.01 2.41
C GLU A 105 -2.31 -5.31 3.77
N ASP A 106 -3.04 -5.10 4.87
CA ASP A 106 -2.56 -5.25 6.24
C ASP A 106 -3.45 -6.24 7.03
N ALA A 107 -3.59 -7.47 6.55
CA ALA A 107 -4.43 -8.49 7.20
C ALA A 107 -3.92 -8.89 8.60
N ASP A 108 -2.65 -8.66 8.91
CA ASP A 108 -2.03 -8.80 10.21
C ASP A 108 -2.56 -7.79 11.25
N ARG A 109 -3.15 -6.69 10.79
CA ARG A 109 -3.74 -5.66 11.68
C ARG A 109 -5.21 -5.90 12.00
N LEU A 110 -5.81 -6.97 11.52
CA LEU A 110 -7.18 -7.33 11.90
C LEU A 110 -7.26 -7.64 13.39
N THR A 111 -8.20 -6.98 14.09
CA THR A 111 -8.56 -7.42 15.44
C THR A 111 -9.20 -8.80 15.38
N GLU A 112 -9.15 -9.58 16.45
CA GLU A 112 -9.76 -10.92 16.49
C GLU A 112 -11.25 -10.89 16.13
N SER A 113 -11.99 -9.90 16.64
CA SER A 113 -13.41 -9.72 16.33
C SER A 113 -13.65 -9.35 14.85
N ALA A 114 -12.76 -8.56 14.24
CA ALA A 114 -12.82 -8.21 12.83
C ALA A 114 -12.51 -9.42 11.94
N ALA A 115 -11.51 -10.21 12.30
CA ALA A 115 -11.14 -11.44 11.60
C ALA A 115 -12.26 -12.49 11.67
N ASN A 116 -12.90 -12.66 12.84
CA ASN A 116 -14.04 -13.55 12.99
C ASN A 116 -15.26 -13.11 12.15
N ALA A 117 -15.49 -11.80 12.01
CA ALA A 117 -16.54 -11.29 11.13
C ALA A 117 -16.25 -11.62 9.64
N LEU A 118 -14.99 -11.69 9.25
CA LEU A 118 -14.56 -12.01 7.89
C LEU A 118 -14.70 -13.49 7.53
N LEU A 119 -14.66 -14.40 8.52
CA LEU A 119 -14.65 -15.84 8.30
C LEU A 119 -15.82 -16.31 7.43
N LYS A 120 -17.04 -15.83 7.69
CA LYS A 120 -18.22 -16.21 6.92
C LYS A 120 -18.08 -15.85 5.44
N ALA A 121 -17.53 -14.67 5.15
CA ALA A 121 -17.34 -14.22 3.78
C ALA A 121 -16.19 -14.94 3.05
N ILE A 122 -15.25 -15.50 3.80
CA ILE A 122 -14.18 -16.35 3.26
C ILE A 122 -14.69 -17.79 3.03
N GLU A 123 -15.53 -18.32 3.91
CA GLU A 123 -16.10 -19.68 3.81
C GLU A 123 -17.17 -19.77 2.71
N GLU A 124 -18.05 -18.77 2.68
CA GLU A 124 -19.20 -18.70 1.76
C GLU A 124 -19.09 -17.42 0.92
N PRO A 125 -18.09 -17.30 0.03
CA PRO A 125 -17.91 -16.12 -0.77
C PRO A 125 -19.10 -15.94 -1.72
N GLY A 126 -19.46 -14.68 -1.95
CA GLY A 126 -20.41 -14.34 -3.01
C GLY A 126 -19.95 -14.88 -4.38
N ASN A 127 -20.90 -15.02 -5.31
CA ASN A 127 -20.58 -15.52 -6.63
C ASN A 127 -19.46 -14.68 -7.29
N ARG A 128 -18.38 -15.34 -7.74
CA ARG A 128 -17.19 -14.73 -8.34
C ARG A 128 -16.50 -13.69 -7.43
N THR A 129 -16.50 -13.91 -6.13
CA THR A 129 -15.76 -13.04 -5.18
C THR A 129 -14.45 -13.71 -4.77
N VAL A 130 -13.35 -12.95 -4.77
CA VAL A 130 -12.00 -13.40 -4.39
C VAL A 130 -11.41 -12.48 -3.35
N TRP A 131 -10.88 -13.08 -2.28
CA TRP A 131 -10.21 -12.41 -1.18
C TRP A 131 -8.70 -12.57 -1.29
N LEU A 132 -7.97 -11.46 -1.32
CA LEU A 132 -6.50 -11.41 -1.39
C LEU A 132 -6.00 -10.71 -0.14
N LEU A 133 -5.54 -11.49 0.84
CA LEU A 133 -5.05 -11.01 2.12
C LEU A 133 -3.53 -10.90 2.07
N CYS A 134 -2.96 -9.80 2.54
CA CYS A 134 -1.51 -9.59 2.60
C CYS A 134 -1.07 -9.48 4.06
N ALA A 135 -0.02 -10.20 4.44
CA ALA A 135 0.57 -10.15 5.77
C ALA A 135 2.09 -10.33 5.71
N PRO A 136 2.87 -9.85 6.70
CA PRO A 136 4.32 -10.06 6.74
C PRO A 136 4.69 -11.54 6.79
N THR A 137 4.06 -12.29 7.67
CA THR A 137 4.24 -13.75 7.80
C THR A 137 2.90 -14.47 7.88
N LEU A 138 2.92 -15.78 7.65
CA LEU A 138 1.71 -16.60 7.77
C LEU A 138 1.20 -16.68 9.22
N HIS A 139 2.10 -16.52 10.19
CA HIS A 139 1.77 -16.56 11.62
C HIS A 139 1.03 -15.31 12.10
N ASP A 140 1.16 -14.19 11.40
CA ASP A 140 0.48 -12.94 11.71
C ASP A 140 -1.01 -12.98 11.32
N VAL A 141 -1.43 -14.00 10.56
CA VAL A 141 -2.82 -14.23 10.20
C VAL A 141 -3.44 -15.29 11.11
N LEU A 142 -4.63 -15.02 11.64
CA LEU A 142 -5.34 -15.93 12.53
C LEU A 142 -5.46 -17.35 11.92
N PRO A 143 -5.24 -18.41 12.72
CA PRO A 143 -5.30 -19.80 12.24
C PRO A 143 -6.61 -20.15 11.53
N THR A 144 -7.72 -19.57 11.97
CA THR A 144 -9.06 -19.77 11.39
C THR A 144 -9.17 -19.22 9.96
N ILE A 145 -8.56 -18.07 9.67
CA ILE A 145 -8.49 -17.50 8.31
C ILE A 145 -7.49 -18.29 7.46
N ARG A 146 -6.31 -18.51 8.01
CA ARG A 146 -5.19 -19.16 7.30
C ARG A 146 -5.53 -20.57 6.81
N SER A 147 -6.32 -21.33 7.57
CA SER A 147 -6.75 -22.68 7.19
C SER A 147 -7.67 -22.73 5.97
N ARG A 148 -8.30 -21.60 5.60
CA ARG A 148 -9.25 -21.46 4.49
C ARG A 148 -8.67 -20.75 3.28
N CYS A 149 -7.43 -20.28 3.39
CA CYS A 149 -6.77 -19.51 2.35
C CYS A 149 -5.66 -20.33 1.69
N ARG A 150 -5.50 -20.18 0.39
CA ARG A 150 -4.31 -20.66 -0.29
C ARG A 150 -3.14 -19.73 -0.01
N HIS A 151 -2.05 -20.26 0.51
CA HIS A 151 -0.87 -19.50 0.86
C HIS A 151 0.06 -19.33 -0.34
N LEU A 152 0.52 -18.11 -0.56
CA LEU A 152 1.55 -17.74 -1.52
C LEU A 152 2.62 -16.91 -0.83
N GLN A 153 3.81 -17.48 -0.72
CA GLN A 153 4.95 -16.81 -0.11
C GLN A 153 5.76 -16.06 -1.17
N LEU A 154 6.03 -14.79 -0.92
CA LEU A 154 6.92 -13.96 -1.70
C LEU A 154 8.26 -13.82 -0.98
N VAL A 155 9.33 -13.92 -1.73
CA VAL A 155 10.68 -13.71 -1.22
C VAL A 155 11.13 -12.28 -1.50
N THR A 156 12.07 -11.79 -0.69
CA THR A 156 12.72 -10.50 -0.97
C THR A 156 13.43 -10.54 -2.30
N PRO A 157 13.16 -9.61 -3.22
CA PRO A 157 13.87 -9.55 -4.49
C PRO A 157 15.39 -9.35 -4.27
N SER A 158 16.20 -9.96 -5.12
CA SER A 158 17.64 -9.69 -5.12
C SER A 158 17.94 -8.26 -5.57
N ASN A 159 19.08 -7.71 -5.16
CA ASN A 159 19.49 -6.37 -5.59
C ASN A 159 19.52 -6.25 -7.13
N ALA A 160 19.96 -7.29 -7.84
CA ALA A 160 19.96 -7.32 -9.29
C ALA A 160 18.53 -7.23 -9.88
N ALA A 161 17.57 -7.94 -9.28
CA ALA A 161 16.16 -7.87 -9.70
C ALA A 161 15.57 -6.48 -9.44
N VAL A 162 15.85 -5.87 -8.29
CA VAL A 162 15.42 -4.50 -7.99
C VAL A 162 16.03 -3.51 -8.98
N ALA A 163 17.33 -3.59 -9.25
CA ALA A 163 18.00 -2.72 -10.21
C ALA A 163 17.41 -2.86 -11.63
N GLN A 164 17.11 -4.09 -12.07
CA GLN A 164 16.43 -4.30 -13.35
C GLN A 164 15.05 -3.65 -13.43
N VAL A 165 14.26 -3.73 -12.35
CA VAL A 165 12.94 -3.08 -12.30
C VAL A 165 13.07 -1.57 -12.41
N LEU A 166 13.99 -0.95 -11.66
CA LEU A 166 14.25 0.48 -11.72
C LEU A 166 14.70 0.94 -13.12
N GLN A 167 15.57 0.18 -13.76
CA GLN A 167 16.05 0.52 -15.10
C GLN A 167 14.95 0.36 -16.17
N LYS A 168 14.25 -0.78 -16.20
CA LYS A 168 13.27 -1.10 -17.24
C LYS A 168 11.97 -0.33 -17.12
N ARG A 169 11.49 -0.16 -15.88
CA ARG A 169 10.19 0.43 -15.60
C ARG A 169 10.26 1.92 -15.37
N ASP A 170 11.27 2.35 -14.61
CA ASP A 170 11.35 3.73 -14.13
C ASP A 170 12.42 4.55 -14.88
N GLY A 171 13.15 3.95 -15.83
CA GLY A 171 14.16 4.63 -16.66
C GLY A 171 15.39 5.12 -15.87
N ILE A 172 15.63 4.57 -14.67
CA ILE A 172 16.73 4.97 -13.80
C ILE A 172 18.07 4.50 -14.40
N SER A 173 19.09 5.35 -14.34
CA SER A 173 20.43 5.00 -14.84
C SER A 173 20.99 3.75 -14.11
N PRO A 174 21.78 2.90 -14.77
CA PRO A 174 22.29 1.66 -14.18
C PRO A 174 23.04 1.88 -12.86
N GLN A 175 23.86 2.91 -12.78
CA GLN A 175 24.64 3.24 -11.58
C GLN A 175 23.74 3.60 -10.40
N MET A 176 22.74 4.45 -10.63
CA MET A 176 21.78 4.85 -9.61
C MET A 176 20.86 3.70 -9.22
N ALA A 177 20.44 2.86 -10.16
CA ALA A 177 19.63 1.69 -9.90
C ALA A 177 20.35 0.68 -9.01
N ASP A 178 21.63 0.41 -9.28
CA ASP A 178 22.46 -0.47 -8.47
C ASP A 178 22.69 0.08 -7.04
N PHE A 179 22.96 1.39 -6.94
CA PHE A 179 23.09 2.06 -5.65
C PHE A 179 21.78 1.94 -4.84
N ALA A 180 20.65 2.35 -5.43
CA ALA A 180 19.36 2.33 -4.77
C ALA A 180 18.92 0.91 -4.39
N ALA A 181 19.19 -0.09 -5.24
CA ALA A 181 18.88 -1.49 -4.97
C ALA A 181 19.65 -2.02 -3.74
N ARG A 182 20.95 -1.75 -3.65
CA ARG A 182 21.77 -2.16 -2.50
C ARG A 182 21.31 -1.52 -1.19
N VAL A 183 20.99 -0.23 -1.23
CA VAL A 183 20.57 0.53 -0.03
C VAL A 183 19.20 0.12 0.45
N SER A 184 18.30 -0.25 -0.46
CA SER A 184 16.90 -0.58 -0.14
C SER A 184 16.68 -1.99 0.38
N GLN A 185 17.69 -2.85 0.37
CA GLN A 185 17.60 -4.24 0.84
C GLN A 185 16.42 -5.02 0.24
N GLY A 186 16.19 -4.87 -1.06
CA GLY A 186 15.11 -5.55 -1.78
C GLY A 186 13.76 -4.82 -1.80
N HIS A 187 13.64 -3.69 -1.10
CA HIS A 187 12.40 -2.94 -1.06
C HIS A 187 12.26 -2.02 -2.28
N ILE A 188 11.53 -2.45 -3.33
CA ILE A 188 11.42 -1.73 -4.61
C ILE A 188 10.88 -0.30 -4.44
N GLY A 189 9.86 -0.08 -3.61
CA GLY A 189 9.30 1.26 -3.36
C GLY A 189 10.33 2.20 -2.74
N ARG A 190 11.09 1.72 -1.73
CA ARG A 190 12.18 2.49 -1.11
C ARG A 190 13.31 2.77 -2.10
N ALA A 191 13.66 1.78 -2.94
CA ALA A 191 14.68 1.94 -3.98
C ALA A 191 14.28 3.02 -4.99
N ARG A 192 13.03 2.99 -5.44
CA ARG A 192 12.47 4.02 -6.36
C ARG A 192 12.49 5.41 -5.73
N TYR A 193 12.05 5.53 -4.49
CA TYR A 193 12.02 6.80 -3.77
C TYR A 193 13.43 7.38 -3.62
N LEU A 194 14.40 6.54 -3.23
CA LEU A 194 15.80 6.94 -3.12
C LEU A 194 16.41 7.35 -4.47
N ALA A 195 16.08 6.63 -5.55
CA ALA A 195 16.61 6.92 -6.87
C ALA A 195 16.11 8.27 -7.42
N ASN A 196 14.84 8.60 -7.18
CA ASN A 196 14.19 9.79 -7.71
C ASN A 196 14.39 11.05 -6.85
N ASN A 197 14.76 10.92 -5.56
CA ASN A 197 14.84 12.05 -4.63
C ASN A 197 16.27 12.32 -4.17
N GLU A 198 16.83 13.40 -4.64
CA GLU A 198 18.19 13.83 -4.25
C GLU A 198 18.27 14.27 -2.79
N SER A 199 17.26 14.97 -2.29
CA SER A 199 17.19 15.40 -0.88
C SER A 199 17.28 14.20 0.07
N VAL A 200 16.61 13.09 -0.24
CA VAL A 200 16.65 11.85 0.54
C VAL A 200 18.03 11.22 0.54
N ARG A 201 18.73 11.26 -0.59
CA ARG A 201 20.13 10.77 -0.68
C ARG A 201 21.06 11.65 0.16
N ASN A 202 20.89 12.97 0.12
CA ASN A 202 21.69 13.92 0.91
C ASN A 202 21.43 13.73 2.41
N THR A 203 20.18 13.64 2.83
CA THR A 203 19.80 13.35 4.22
C THR A 203 20.44 12.04 4.69
N ARG A 204 20.35 10.97 3.87
CA ARG A 204 21.01 9.70 4.19
C ARG A 204 22.51 9.87 4.36
N THR A 205 23.18 10.58 3.47
CA THR A 205 24.63 10.82 3.57
C THR A 205 25.00 11.55 4.86
N THR A 206 24.21 12.57 5.22
CA THR A 206 24.37 13.32 6.47
C THR A 206 24.23 12.38 7.69
N ILE A 207 23.16 11.60 7.74
CA ILE A 207 22.92 10.65 8.84
C ILE A 207 24.06 9.62 8.96
N MET A 208 24.53 9.09 7.84
CA MET A 208 25.64 8.12 7.83
C MET A 208 26.98 8.71 8.26
N ALA A 209 27.17 10.01 8.15
CA ALA A 209 28.37 10.71 8.60
C ALA A 209 28.35 11.05 10.09
N LEU A 210 27.16 11.14 10.72
CA LEU A 210 27.04 11.54 12.13
C LEU A 210 27.86 10.65 13.10
N PRO A 211 27.87 9.30 13.00
CA PRO A 211 28.69 8.49 13.91
C PRO A 211 30.17 8.81 13.85
N LEU A 212 30.68 9.20 12.68
CA LEU A 212 32.09 9.55 12.49
C LEU A 212 32.46 10.91 13.11
N SER A 213 31.47 11.75 13.38
CA SER A 213 31.65 13.08 13.99
C SER A 213 31.60 13.05 15.53
N LEU A 214 31.23 11.94 16.14
CA LEU A 214 31.09 11.81 17.60
C LEU A 214 32.46 11.78 18.28
N LYS A 215 32.81 12.87 18.96
CA LYS A 215 34.07 13.00 19.70
C LYS A 215 33.87 13.21 21.21
N GLY A 216 32.63 13.38 21.67
CA GLY A 216 32.29 13.64 23.05
C GLY A 216 30.81 14.03 23.23
N ILE A 217 30.44 14.33 24.47
CA ILE A 217 29.04 14.61 24.83
C ILE A 217 28.44 15.75 24.01
N SER A 218 29.16 16.85 23.85
CA SER A 218 28.67 18.00 23.08
C SER A 218 28.40 17.66 21.62
N SER A 219 29.26 16.87 20.98
CA SER A 219 29.02 16.40 19.60
C SER A 219 27.87 15.40 19.51
N ALA A 220 27.61 14.63 20.56
CA ALA A 220 26.45 13.74 20.60
C ALA A 220 25.14 14.51 20.69
N PHE A 221 25.06 15.58 21.50
CA PHE A 221 23.89 16.45 21.54
C PHE A 221 23.66 17.17 20.19
N ALA A 222 24.72 17.67 19.56
CA ALA A 222 24.61 18.30 18.23
C ALA A 222 24.12 17.29 17.17
N ALA A 223 24.62 16.05 17.18
CA ALA A 223 24.15 15.00 16.29
C ALA A 223 22.68 14.62 16.54
N ALA A 224 22.26 14.54 17.79
CA ALA A 224 20.87 14.29 18.15
C ALA A 224 19.94 15.41 17.66
N GLN A 225 20.34 16.67 17.83
CA GLN A 225 19.59 17.80 17.31
C GLN A 225 19.47 17.74 15.79
N THR A 226 20.55 17.47 15.08
CA THR A 226 20.54 17.29 13.62
C THR A 226 19.56 16.20 13.18
N LEU A 227 19.49 15.06 13.88
CA LEU A 227 18.54 13.99 13.58
C LEU A 227 17.08 14.43 13.77
N VAL A 228 16.80 15.18 14.85
CA VAL A 228 15.46 15.71 15.12
C VAL A 228 15.04 16.72 14.04
N ASP A 229 15.96 17.63 13.67
CA ASP A 229 15.70 18.64 12.64
C ASP A 229 15.41 17.97 11.28
N LEU A 230 16.22 17.01 10.85
CA LEU A 230 16.02 16.25 9.61
C LEU A 230 14.72 15.44 9.64
N ALA A 231 14.38 14.81 10.76
CA ALA A 231 13.13 14.08 10.90
C ALA A 231 11.91 15.00 10.81
N THR A 232 12.00 16.19 11.40
CA THR A 232 10.94 17.19 11.37
C THR A 232 10.76 17.75 9.95
N GLU A 233 11.84 18.06 9.25
CA GLU A 233 11.81 18.52 7.87
C GLU A 233 11.17 17.47 6.93
N GLN A 234 11.55 16.19 7.06
CA GLN A 234 10.96 15.11 6.27
C GLN A 234 9.47 14.90 6.59
N ALA A 235 9.08 14.99 7.87
CA ALA A 235 7.68 14.85 8.26
C ALA A 235 6.81 15.99 7.68
N ASN A 236 7.32 17.21 7.69
CA ASN A 236 6.64 18.37 7.12
C ASN A 236 6.52 18.23 5.59
N ALA A 237 7.61 17.89 4.89
CA ALA A 237 7.57 17.69 3.44
C ALA A 237 6.60 16.58 3.01
N ALA A 238 6.53 15.48 3.77
CA ALA A 238 5.59 14.40 3.50
C ALA A 238 4.12 14.81 3.79
N ALA A 239 3.90 15.68 4.77
CA ALA A 239 2.58 16.26 5.05
C ALA A 239 2.13 17.19 3.94
N ASP A 240 3.02 18.06 3.45
CA ASP A 240 2.73 19.02 2.39
C ASP A 240 2.38 18.29 1.06
N GLU A 241 3.13 17.25 0.69
CA GLU A 241 2.84 16.45 -0.51
C GLU A 241 1.49 15.74 -0.45
N ARG A 242 1.07 15.28 0.74
CA ARG A 242 -0.26 14.69 0.93
C ARG A 242 -1.37 15.73 0.85
N ASN A 243 -1.14 16.92 1.42
CA ASN A 243 -2.06 18.04 1.38
C ASN A 243 -2.36 18.47 -0.04
N GLU A 244 -1.31 18.62 -0.86
CA GLU A 244 -1.46 19.00 -2.26
C GLU A 244 -2.29 17.97 -3.01
N LYS A 245 -2.04 16.66 -2.81
CA LYS A 245 -2.84 15.59 -3.44
C LYS A 245 -4.28 15.60 -2.98
N GLU A 246 -4.54 15.78 -1.68
CA GLU A 246 -5.89 15.80 -1.13
C GLU A 246 -6.68 17.04 -1.59
N ILE A 247 -6.01 18.18 -1.70
CA ILE A 247 -6.58 19.41 -2.28
C ILE A 247 -6.87 19.24 -3.78
N ASP A 248 -5.99 18.60 -4.53
CA ASP A 248 -6.20 18.31 -5.95
C ASP A 248 -7.35 17.33 -6.16
N ASP A 249 -7.45 16.27 -5.37
CA ASP A 249 -8.54 15.29 -5.41
C ASP A 249 -9.88 15.95 -5.05
N LEU A 250 -9.92 16.80 -4.03
CA LEU A 250 -11.10 17.59 -3.67
C LEU A 250 -11.48 18.58 -4.78
N SER A 251 -10.49 19.23 -5.39
CA SER A 251 -10.73 20.17 -6.49
C SER A 251 -11.27 19.50 -7.76
N LEU A 252 -10.87 18.23 -8.00
CA LEU A 252 -11.40 17.39 -9.07
C LEU A 252 -12.82 16.90 -8.77
N ALA A 253 -13.11 16.55 -7.51
CA ALA A 253 -14.43 16.07 -7.09
C ALA A 253 -15.49 17.19 -7.10
N TYR A 254 -15.12 18.41 -6.73
CA TYR A 254 -16.04 19.56 -6.66
C TYR A 254 -16.05 20.46 -7.89
N GLY A 255 -15.21 20.19 -8.91
CA GLY A 255 -15.11 20.94 -10.16
C GLY A 255 -14.34 22.26 -10.01
N LYS A 256 -13.40 22.52 -10.91
CA LYS A 256 -12.71 23.81 -11.05
C LYS A 256 -13.76 24.89 -11.45
N GLY A 257 -14.33 25.58 -10.49
CA GLY A 257 -15.23 26.71 -10.81
C GLY A 257 -16.42 26.95 -9.88
N ALA A 258 -16.60 26.20 -8.81
CA ALA A 258 -17.69 26.44 -7.86
C ALA A 258 -17.40 27.64 -6.92
N THR A 259 -17.34 28.85 -7.47
CA THR A 259 -17.42 30.10 -6.72
C THR A 259 -18.90 30.43 -6.46
N GLY A 260 -19.56 29.65 -5.60
CA GLY A 260 -20.94 29.88 -5.17
C GLY A 260 -21.00 30.19 -3.67
N ARG A 261 -21.65 31.28 -3.33
CA ARG A 261 -21.80 31.87 -1.98
C ARG A 261 -22.30 30.94 -0.85
N GLY A 262 -22.55 29.66 -1.10
CA GLY A 262 -23.05 28.70 -0.10
C GLY A 262 -22.03 27.70 0.44
N MET A 263 -20.85 27.55 -0.16
CA MET A 263 -19.84 26.53 0.22
C MET A 263 -18.66 27.06 1.05
N ALA A 264 -18.53 28.37 1.20
CA ALA A 264 -17.36 28.99 1.87
C ALA A 264 -17.22 28.62 3.36
N SER A 265 -18.29 28.23 4.06
CA SER A 265 -18.22 27.90 5.48
C SER A 265 -17.89 26.42 5.76
N GLY A 266 -18.33 25.50 4.90
CA GLY A 266 -18.07 24.06 5.05
C GLY A 266 -16.66 23.66 4.61
N GLY A 267 -16.20 24.13 3.46
CA GLY A 267 -14.88 23.84 2.92
C GLY A 267 -13.74 24.43 3.76
N SER A 268 -13.92 25.68 4.24
CA SER A 268 -12.93 26.31 5.14
C SER A 268 -12.84 25.64 6.52
N LYS A 269 -13.94 25.05 7.01
CA LYS A 269 -13.95 24.31 8.27
C LYS A 269 -13.28 22.94 8.13
N ALA A 270 -13.53 22.24 7.03
CA ALA A 270 -12.88 20.98 6.70
C ALA A 270 -11.36 21.14 6.50
N ILE A 271 -10.92 22.18 5.80
CA ILE A 271 -9.49 22.48 5.63
C ILE A 271 -8.83 22.78 6.98
N LYS A 272 -9.46 23.57 7.86
CA LYS A 272 -8.92 23.85 9.20
C LYS A 272 -8.91 22.62 10.12
N GLU A 273 -9.86 21.73 10.01
CA GLU A 273 -9.84 20.46 10.74
C GLU A 273 -8.75 19.52 10.21
N LEU A 274 -8.56 19.42 8.91
CA LEU A 274 -7.46 18.70 8.27
C LEU A 274 -6.09 19.25 8.71
N GLU A 275 -5.88 20.57 8.69
CA GLU A 275 -4.64 21.19 9.18
C GLU A 275 -4.37 20.87 10.66
N LYS A 276 -5.40 20.80 11.49
CA LYS A 276 -5.27 20.45 12.92
C LYS A 276 -4.95 18.98 13.14
N GLU A 277 -5.57 18.07 12.38
CA GLU A 277 -5.23 16.63 12.39
C GLU A 277 -3.82 16.38 11.88
N GLN A 278 -3.38 17.10 10.87
CA GLN A 278 -2.05 16.98 10.28
C GLN A 278 -0.94 17.39 11.25
N LYS A 279 -1.13 18.46 12.00
CA LYS A 279 -0.17 18.87 13.02
C LYS A 279 0.02 17.81 14.10
N THR A 280 -1.04 17.06 14.39
CA THR A 280 -1.02 15.92 15.34
C THR A 280 -0.36 14.68 14.71
N ARG A 281 -0.55 14.44 13.40
CA ARG A 281 0.05 13.32 12.66
C ARG A 281 1.55 13.50 12.44
N SER A 282 2.02 14.71 12.07
CA SER A 282 3.46 14.98 11.92
C SER A 282 4.21 14.80 13.24
N THR A 283 3.65 15.23 14.36
CA THR A 283 4.24 15.00 15.68
C THR A 283 4.35 13.51 16.01
N ARG A 284 3.34 12.69 15.69
CA ARG A 284 3.39 11.22 15.87
C ARG A 284 4.41 10.55 14.95
N MET A 285 4.56 11.03 13.73
CA MET A 285 5.51 10.47 12.76
C MET A 285 6.96 10.77 13.17
N VAL A 286 7.24 11.96 13.67
CA VAL A 286 8.55 12.31 14.26
C VAL A 286 8.86 11.40 15.46
N LEU A 287 7.90 11.19 16.36
CA LEU A 287 8.06 10.28 17.50
C LEU A 287 8.28 8.82 17.06
N SER A 288 7.65 8.38 15.98
CA SER A 288 7.85 7.03 15.43
C SER A 288 9.25 6.85 14.81
N LEU A 289 9.80 7.89 14.19
CA LEU A 289 11.17 7.87 13.62
C LEU A 289 12.26 7.91 14.69
N ILE A 290 11.98 8.47 15.86
CA ILE A 290 12.91 8.49 17.00
C ILE A 290 12.94 7.14 17.73
N HIS A 291 11.90 6.30 17.57
CA HIS A 291 11.79 4.98 18.19
C HIS A 291 12.36 3.82 17.35
N ILE A 292 12.93 4.11 16.17
CA ILE A 292 13.67 3.15 15.36
C ILE A 292 15.17 3.36 15.55
#